data_b9139a3f2274387f566e327b9b8ff226
#
_entry.id   b9139a3f2274387f566e327b9b8ff226
#
_cell.length_a   1.000
_cell.length_b   1.000
_cell.length_c   1.000
_cell.angle_alpha   90.00
_cell.angle_beta   90.00
_cell.angle_gamma   90.00
#
_symmetry.space_group_name_H-M   'P 1'
#
loop_
_entity.id
_entity.type
_entity.pdbx_description
1 polymer ?
#
loop_
_entity_poly.entity_id
_entity_poly.type
_entity_poly.pdbx_seq_one_letter_code
_entity_poly.pdbx_strand_id
1 'polypeptide(L)'
;MTSKVHSGLTAPLHLERALLALATAFLILLAVALTLAPAARLRTWDVDYRWLHWTGVLVWVLVFWSARWLLQQRHPDHDPFLLPVVGLLTGWGLLTIFRLTSPYGLRQTIWLGIAGGVLLFGLRRPNDLSLLRRYKYLWLTAGLALTAATLFLGTNPLGVGPRLWLGCCGVYLQPSEPLKLLLVIYLAAYLADRLPAASAAHPPASHHRLSLYTLGPTLVLTGLALLLLVVQRDLGTASIFLFLYAAVVTVATRDIRIPLLSLLALIAAALIGYVLFDVVQLRIEAWLNPWLDPSGRSYQIVQSLLAVANGGLIGRGPGLGNPGLVPIAQSDFIFAAISEEFGLAGALGML
;
A
#
# COMPACT_ATOMS: atom_id res chain seq x y z
N MET A 1 -9.37 41.07 -23.60
CA MET A 1 -9.73 40.76 -22.21
C MET A 1 -9.50 39.25 -21.94
N THR A 2 -8.28 38.74 -22.27
CA THR A 2 -7.95 37.30 -22.30
C THR A 2 -6.67 36.92 -21.51
N SER A 3 -6.18 37.80 -20.62
CA SER A 3 -4.88 37.53 -19.94
C SER A 3 -4.97 37.14 -18.45
N LYS A 4 -6.15 36.96 -17.86
CA LYS A 4 -6.29 36.63 -16.43
C LYS A 4 -6.58 35.15 -16.11
N VAL A 5 -6.80 34.28 -17.10
CA VAL A 5 -7.12 32.87 -16.87
C VAL A 5 -5.87 31.98 -16.72
N HIS A 6 -4.70 32.43 -17.22
CA HIS A 6 -3.48 31.61 -17.18
C HIS A 6 -2.67 31.70 -15.89
N SER A 7 -2.89 32.70 -15.03
CA SER A 7 -2.11 32.84 -13.79
C SER A 7 -2.50 31.90 -12.66
N GLY A 8 -3.69 31.30 -12.71
CA GLY A 8 -4.15 30.35 -11.70
C GLY A 8 -3.64 28.91 -11.87
N LEU A 9 -3.27 28.53 -13.09
CA LEU A 9 -2.82 27.16 -13.41
C LEU A 9 -1.31 26.93 -13.22
N THR A 10 -0.53 27.98 -13.18
CA THR A 10 0.95 27.85 -13.04
C THR A 10 1.39 27.62 -11.60
N ALA A 11 0.68 28.14 -10.61
CA ALA A 11 1.01 28.01 -9.21
C ALA A 11 1.03 26.52 -8.72
N PRO A 12 0.04 25.67 -9.03
CA PRO A 12 0.07 24.26 -8.61
C PRO A 12 1.19 23.45 -9.26
N LEU A 13 1.57 23.75 -10.50
CA LEU A 13 2.65 23.07 -11.21
C LEU A 13 4.03 23.37 -10.65
N HIS A 14 4.25 24.60 -10.18
CA HIS A 14 5.48 24.98 -9.47
C HIS A 14 5.57 24.29 -8.12
N LEU A 15 4.45 24.15 -7.40
CA LEU A 15 4.37 23.47 -6.13
C LEU A 15 4.72 21.98 -6.25
N GLU A 16 4.13 21.27 -7.21
CA GLU A 16 4.44 19.86 -7.49
C GLU A 16 5.93 19.65 -7.76
N ARG A 17 6.52 20.52 -8.60
CA ARG A 17 7.96 20.48 -8.90
C ARG A 17 8.79 20.67 -7.64
N ALA A 18 8.44 21.66 -6.81
CA ALA A 18 9.16 21.97 -5.58
C ALA A 18 9.09 20.81 -4.59
N LEU A 19 7.90 20.21 -4.40
CA LEU A 19 7.71 19.07 -3.53
C LEU A 19 8.47 17.82 -4.01
N LEU A 20 8.44 17.53 -5.31
CA LEU A 20 9.19 16.40 -5.88
C LEU A 20 10.70 16.63 -5.81
N ALA A 21 11.17 17.88 -6.00
CA ALA A 21 12.57 18.23 -5.82
C ALA A 21 13.00 18.11 -4.36
N LEU A 22 12.15 18.49 -3.41
CA LEU A 22 12.39 18.33 -1.98
C LEU A 22 12.47 16.83 -1.61
N ALA A 23 11.55 16.01 -2.11
CA ALA A 23 11.60 14.54 -1.95
C ALA A 23 12.89 13.96 -2.54
N THR A 24 13.30 14.41 -3.73
CA THR A 24 14.56 13.98 -4.36
C THR A 24 15.77 14.35 -3.50
N ALA A 25 15.81 15.57 -3.00
CA ALA A 25 16.89 16.05 -2.12
C ALA A 25 16.95 15.23 -0.82
N PHE A 26 15.80 14.97 -0.19
CA PHE A 26 15.71 14.12 0.99
C PHE A 26 16.27 12.71 0.73
N LEU A 27 15.89 12.09 -0.39
CA LEU A 27 16.36 10.74 -0.73
C LEU A 27 17.85 10.71 -1.04
N ILE A 28 18.39 11.75 -1.69
CA ILE A 28 19.83 11.85 -1.93
C ILE A 28 20.59 12.01 -0.60
N LEU A 29 20.12 12.87 0.30
CA LEU A 29 20.72 13.05 1.63
C LEU A 29 20.66 11.73 2.44
N LEU A 30 19.55 11.03 2.40
CA LEU A 30 19.39 9.72 3.03
C LEU A 30 20.36 8.70 2.42
N ALA A 31 20.47 8.65 1.09
CA ALA A 31 21.40 7.74 0.41
C ALA A 31 22.87 8.05 0.78
N VAL A 32 23.26 9.32 0.86
CA VAL A 32 24.58 9.73 1.34
C VAL A 32 24.79 9.28 2.79
N ALA A 33 23.82 9.54 3.67
CA ALA A 33 23.90 9.11 5.07
C ALA A 33 24.06 7.59 5.20
N LEU A 34 23.32 6.79 4.42
CA LEU A 34 23.44 5.33 4.40
C LEU A 34 24.79 4.87 3.84
N THR A 35 25.36 5.59 2.87
CA THR A 35 26.70 5.30 2.35
C THR A 35 27.77 5.55 3.43
N LEU A 36 27.64 6.62 4.21
CA LEU A 36 28.60 7.00 5.24
C LEU A 36 28.37 6.31 6.59
N ALA A 37 27.23 5.69 6.80
CA ALA A 37 26.86 5.05 8.07
C ALA A 37 27.89 4.02 8.58
N PRO A 38 28.53 3.16 7.75
CA PRO A 38 29.57 2.25 8.23
C PRO A 38 30.78 3.01 8.82
N ALA A 39 31.24 4.08 8.17
CA ALA A 39 32.34 4.91 8.66
C ALA A 39 31.99 5.60 9.98
N ALA A 40 30.78 6.14 10.10
CA ALA A 40 30.30 6.75 11.34
C ALA A 40 30.17 5.75 12.49
N ARG A 41 29.73 4.52 12.22
CA ARG A 41 29.63 3.45 13.23
C ARG A 41 30.99 3.00 13.75
N LEU A 42 31.94 2.76 12.85
CA LEU A 42 33.28 2.23 13.18
C LEU A 42 34.29 3.34 13.53
N ARG A 43 33.89 4.60 13.35
CA ARG A 43 34.75 5.79 13.57
C ARG A 43 36.09 5.73 12.78
N THR A 44 36.03 5.14 11.57
CA THR A 44 37.16 5.03 10.65
C THR A 44 36.66 5.23 9.21
N TRP A 45 37.53 5.75 8.35
CA TRP A 45 37.23 5.89 6.92
C TRP A 45 37.62 4.65 6.11
N ASP A 46 38.35 3.73 6.70
CA ASP A 46 38.74 2.46 6.09
C ASP A 46 37.63 1.42 6.32
N VAL A 47 36.56 1.51 5.49
CA VAL A 47 35.36 0.67 5.59
C VAL A 47 34.83 0.33 4.21
N ASP A 48 34.14 -0.79 4.11
CA ASP A 48 33.41 -1.17 2.90
C ASP A 48 32.11 -0.32 2.77
N TYR A 49 32.15 0.62 1.85
CA TYR A 49 31.00 1.49 1.58
C TYR A 49 29.93 0.74 0.79
N ARG A 50 28.67 0.99 1.15
CA ARG A 50 27.52 0.38 0.47
C ARG A 50 27.04 1.31 -0.65
N TRP A 51 27.15 0.87 -1.91
CA TRP A 51 26.74 1.66 -3.08
C TRP A 51 25.45 1.18 -3.73
N LEU A 52 24.98 -0.01 -3.40
CA LEU A 52 23.93 -0.72 -4.11
C LEU A 52 22.59 0.04 -4.08
N HIS A 53 22.27 0.75 -3.00
CA HIS A 53 21.05 1.52 -2.85
C HIS A 53 20.94 2.72 -3.80
N TRP A 54 22.07 3.19 -4.37
CA TRP A 54 22.06 4.24 -5.38
C TRP A 54 21.37 3.79 -6.68
N THR A 55 21.35 2.50 -6.99
CA THR A 55 20.56 1.96 -8.11
C THR A 55 19.08 2.21 -7.91
N GLY A 56 18.59 2.06 -6.67
CA GLY A 56 17.21 2.38 -6.29
C GLY A 56 16.89 3.87 -6.45
N VAL A 57 17.79 4.75 -6.02
CA VAL A 57 17.64 6.21 -6.19
C VAL A 57 17.58 6.58 -7.67
N LEU A 58 18.46 6.01 -8.51
CA LEU A 58 18.48 6.27 -9.94
C LEU A 58 17.16 5.87 -10.61
N VAL A 59 16.70 4.64 -10.37
CA VAL A 59 15.43 4.15 -10.92
C VAL A 59 14.26 5.01 -10.43
N TRP A 60 14.25 5.38 -9.16
CA TRP A 60 13.24 6.25 -8.58
C TRP A 60 13.18 7.61 -9.28
N VAL A 61 14.34 8.28 -9.46
CA VAL A 61 14.43 9.57 -10.16
C VAL A 61 13.88 9.44 -11.58
N LEU A 62 14.32 8.42 -12.32
CA LEU A 62 13.86 8.20 -13.69
C LEU A 62 12.34 8.00 -13.77
N VAL A 63 11.76 7.18 -12.89
CA VAL A 63 10.32 6.90 -12.89
C VAL A 63 9.51 8.15 -12.53
N PHE A 64 9.81 8.80 -11.40
CA PHE A 64 8.96 9.88 -10.89
C PHE A 64 9.10 11.18 -11.68
N TRP A 65 10.30 11.53 -12.17
CA TRP A 65 10.47 12.70 -13.02
C TRP A 65 9.89 12.49 -14.43
N SER A 66 9.98 11.27 -14.98
CA SER A 66 9.29 10.93 -16.24
C SER A 66 7.77 10.93 -16.08
N ALA A 67 7.26 10.40 -14.96
CA ALA A 67 5.83 10.43 -14.66
C ALA A 67 5.31 11.87 -14.54
N ARG A 68 6.04 12.74 -13.82
CA ARG A 68 5.72 14.17 -13.72
C ARG A 68 5.69 14.84 -15.10
N TRP A 69 6.72 14.63 -15.91
CA TRP A 69 6.78 15.19 -17.26
C TRP A 69 5.57 14.77 -18.11
N LEU A 70 5.19 13.49 -18.05
CA LEU A 70 4.08 12.96 -18.81
C LEU A 70 2.72 13.42 -18.29
N LEU A 71 2.55 13.50 -16.95
CA LEU A 71 1.34 14.03 -16.31
C LEU A 71 1.07 15.48 -16.73
N GLN A 72 2.10 16.34 -16.73
CA GLN A 72 1.97 17.72 -17.15
C GLN A 72 1.56 17.87 -18.61
N GLN A 73 1.98 16.96 -19.49
CA GLN A 73 1.63 17.01 -20.92
C GLN A 73 0.24 16.46 -21.21
N ARG A 74 -0.18 15.41 -20.50
CA ARG A 74 -1.38 14.64 -20.84
C ARG A 74 -2.57 14.89 -19.91
N HIS A 75 -2.30 15.28 -18.69
CA HIS A 75 -3.28 15.43 -17.63
C HIS A 75 -3.01 16.71 -16.82
N PRO A 76 -3.15 17.92 -17.41
CA PRO A 76 -2.79 19.17 -16.75
C PRO A 76 -3.59 19.44 -15.48
N ASP A 77 -4.80 18.88 -15.38
CA ASP A 77 -5.72 19.04 -14.23
C ASP A 77 -5.50 18.00 -13.13
N HIS A 78 -4.35 17.28 -13.10
CA HIS A 78 -4.08 16.30 -12.05
C HIS A 78 -3.77 16.97 -10.70
N ASP A 79 -3.98 16.21 -9.60
CA ASP A 79 -3.64 16.67 -8.26
C ASP A 79 -2.11 16.81 -8.10
N PRO A 80 -1.59 18.00 -7.73
CA PRO A 80 -0.16 18.27 -7.62
C PRO A 80 0.50 17.60 -6.41
N PHE A 81 -0.27 17.12 -5.42
CA PHE A 81 0.28 16.50 -4.20
C PHE A 81 0.47 15.00 -4.34
N LEU A 82 -0.34 14.33 -5.15
CA LEU A 82 -0.38 12.86 -5.22
C LEU A 82 0.98 12.27 -5.62
N LEU A 83 1.59 12.76 -6.71
CA LEU A 83 2.84 12.23 -7.22
C LEU A 83 4.02 12.45 -6.26
N PRO A 84 4.23 13.65 -5.67
CA PRO A 84 5.31 13.86 -4.69
C PRO A 84 5.16 13.01 -3.42
N VAL A 85 3.94 12.85 -2.88
CA VAL A 85 3.69 12.04 -1.68
C VAL A 85 3.97 10.57 -1.96
N VAL A 86 3.43 10.02 -3.04
CA VAL A 86 3.72 8.64 -3.46
C VAL A 86 5.21 8.45 -3.72
N GLY A 87 5.86 9.43 -4.34
CA GLY A 87 7.30 9.42 -4.59
C GLY A 87 8.10 9.36 -3.29
N LEU A 88 7.82 10.26 -2.35
CA LEU A 88 8.51 10.29 -1.06
C LEU A 88 8.39 8.98 -0.30
N LEU A 89 7.16 8.48 -0.12
CA LEU A 89 6.91 7.23 0.60
C LEU A 89 7.57 6.02 -0.09
N THR A 90 7.50 5.95 -1.41
CA THR A 90 8.12 4.87 -2.19
C THR A 90 9.65 4.91 -2.09
N GLY A 91 10.26 6.08 -2.24
CA GLY A 91 11.71 6.24 -2.17
C GLY A 91 12.26 6.00 -0.77
N TRP A 92 11.60 6.54 0.25
CA TRP A 92 11.98 6.33 1.65
C TRP A 92 11.87 4.86 2.03
N GLY A 93 10.74 4.22 1.72
CA GLY A 93 10.57 2.78 1.94
C GLY A 93 11.61 1.95 1.22
N LEU A 94 11.93 2.26 -0.05
CA LEU A 94 12.95 1.56 -0.82
C LEU A 94 14.34 1.66 -0.17
N LEU A 95 14.78 2.85 0.24
CA LEU A 95 16.07 3.04 0.91
C LEU A 95 16.11 2.34 2.27
N THR A 96 15.01 2.34 3.02
CA THR A 96 14.88 1.60 4.28
C THR A 96 15.00 0.08 4.04
N ILE A 97 14.40 -0.46 2.98
CA ILE A 97 14.55 -1.88 2.61
C ILE A 97 16.00 -2.20 2.26
N PHE A 98 16.70 -1.34 1.50
CA PHE A 98 18.13 -1.51 1.23
C PHE A 98 18.98 -1.49 2.50
N ARG A 99 18.61 -0.64 3.45
CA ARG A 99 19.26 -0.55 4.75
C ARG A 99 19.13 -1.86 5.55
N LEU A 100 17.93 -2.46 5.52
CA LEU A 100 17.63 -3.71 6.22
C LEU A 100 18.22 -4.93 5.50
N THR A 101 18.00 -5.02 4.18
CA THR A 101 18.34 -6.22 3.40
C THR A 101 18.59 -5.83 1.93
N SER A 102 19.86 -5.77 1.53
CA SER A 102 20.25 -5.37 0.16
C SER A 102 19.63 -6.21 -0.97
N PRO A 103 19.51 -7.56 -0.87
CA PRO A 103 18.86 -8.37 -1.90
C PRO A 103 17.38 -8.00 -2.12
N TYR A 104 16.65 -7.70 -1.03
CA TYR A 104 15.25 -7.25 -1.16
C TYR A 104 15.17 -5.83 -1.73
N GLY A 105 16.12 -4.96 -1.40
CA GLY A 105 16.21 -3.63 -1.99
C GLY A 105 16.38 -3.69 -3.52
N LEU A 106 17.26 -4.53 -4.04
CA LEU A 106 17.42 -4.75 -5.48
C LEU A 106 16.14 -5.28 -6.13
N ARG A 107 15.54 -6.28 -5.53
CA ARG A 107 14.29 -6.86 -6.02
C ARG A 107 13.18 -5.80 -6.07
N GLN A 108 13.07 -4.98 -5.03
CA GLN A 108 12.09 -3.90 -4.98
C GLN A 108 12.40 -2.80 -6.02
N THR A 109 13.68 -2.53 -6.31
CA THR A 109 14.08 -1.61 -7.38
C THR A 109 13.62 -2.11 -8.76
N ILE A 110 13.75 -3.40 -9.04
CA ILE A 110 13.26 -4.00 -10.28
C ILE A 110 11.73 -3.85 -10.39
N TRP A 111 11.00 -4.15 -9.32
CA TRP A 111 9.56 -3.98 -9.27
C TRP A 111 9.12 -2.53 -9.42
N LEU A 112 9.86 -1.58 -8.84
CA LEU A 112 9.63 -0.15 -9.04
C LEU A 112 9.80 0.24 -10.51
N GLY A 113 10.83 -0.28 -11.18
CA GLY A 113 11.04 -0.06 -12.61
C GLY A 113 9.90 -0.61 -13.47
N ILE A 114 9.44 -1.84 -13.18
CA ILE A 114 8.31 -2.47 -13.87
C ILE A 114 7.01 -1.67 -13.62
N ALA A 115 6.70 -1.36 -12.37
CA ALA A 115 5.50 -0.60 -11.99
C ALA A 115 5.53 0.82 -12.60
N GLY A 116 6.70 1.46 -12.59
CA GLY A 116 6.93 2.74 -13.25
C GLY A 116 6.69 2.67 -14.76
N GLY A 117 7.19 1.62 -15.41
CA GLY A 117 6.93 1.37 -16.83
C GLY A 117 5.43 1.20 -17.15
N VAL A 118 4.71 0.43 -16.33
CA VAL A 118 3.25 0.27 -16.45
C VAL A 118 2.52 1.59 -16.23
N LEU A 119 2.92 2.38 -15.22
CA LEU A 119 2.37 3.71 -14.96
C LEU A 119 2.58 4.63 -16.18
N LEU A 120 3.81 4.74 -16.67
CA LEU A 120 4.14 5.58 -17.82
C LEU A 120 3.40 5.15 -19.10
N PHE A 121 3.23 3.85 -19.29
CA PHE A 121 2.42 3.31 -20.39
C PHE A 121 0.95 3.70 -20.24
N GLY A 122 0.38 3.55 -19.01
CA GLY A 122 -1.00 3.93 -18.71
C GLY A 122 -1.26 5.42 -18.94
N LEU A 123 -0.34 6.30 -18.51
CA LEU A 123 -0.44 7.74 -18.68
C LEU A 123 -0.35 8.19 -20.16
N ARG A 124 0.27 7.39 -21.03
CA ARG A 124 0.33 7.66 -22.47
C ARG A 124 -0.96 7.30 -23.21
N ARG A 125 -1.77 6.42 -22.64
CA ARG A 125 -3.04 6.01 -23.24
C ARG A 125 -4.11 7.08 -23.00
N PRO A 126 -5.06 7.26 -23.94
CA PRO A 126 -6.23 8.10 -23.65
C PRO A 126 -6.99 7.53 -22.45
N ASN A 127 -7.70 8.41 -21.72
CA ASN A 127 -8.50 8.04 -20.53
C ASN A 127 -9.71 7.15 -20.87
N ASP A 128 -9.50 6.15 -21.69
CA ASP A 128 -10.52 5.20 -22.09
C ASP A 128 -10.47 3.94 -21.23
N LEU A 129 -11.22 4.00 -20.13
CA LEU A 129 -11.43 2.87 -19.23
C LEU A 129 -12.56 1.94 -19.73
N SER A 130 -13.05 2.13 -20.97
CA SER A 130 -14.16 1.36 -21.55
C SER A 130 -13.89 -0.14 -21.54
N LEU A 131 -12.66 -0.56 -21.76
CA LEU A 131 -12.27 -1.96 -21.75
C LEU A 131 -12.40 -2.58 -20.36
N LEU A 132 -12.01 -1.85 -19.30
CA LEU A 132 -12.17 -2.30 -17.92
C LEU A 132 -13.66 -2.35 -17.54
N ARG A 133 -14.44 -1.33 -17.92
CA ARG A 133 -15.87 -1.25 -17.67
C ARG A 133 -16.63 -2.34 -18.44
N ARG A 134 -16.30 -2.56 -19.73
CA ARG A 134 -16.96 -3.55 -20.60
C ARG A 134 -16.78 -4.98 -20.09
N TYR A 135 -15.57 -5.33 -19.65
CA TYR A 135 -15.21 -6.69 -19.22
C TYR A 135 -15.11 -6.83 -17.70
N LYS A 136 -15.78 -5.98 -16.91
CA LYS A 136 -15.71 -5.95 -15.44
C LYS A 136 -15.94 -7.29 -14.77
N TYR A 137 -16.90 -8.10 -15.27
CA TYR A 137 -17.16 -9.44 -14.75
C TYR A 137 -16.02 -10.43 -15.07
N LEU A 138 -15.49 -10.35 -16.30
CA LEU A 138 -14.39 -11.23 -16.73
C LEU A 138 -13.13 -10.97 -15.90
N TRP A 139 -12.80 -9.70 -15.67
CA TRP A 139 -11.65 -9.34 -14.85
C TRP A 139 -11.79 -9.85 -13.41
N LEU A 140 -12.94 -9.62 -12.79
CA LEU A 140 -13.18 -10.06 -11.42
C LEU A 140 -13.20 -11.60 -11.30
N THR A 141 -13.90 -12.30 -12.21
CA THR A 141 -13.95 -13.76 -12.19
C THR A 141 -12.58 -14.40 -12.46
N ALA A 142 -11.78 -13.80 -13.36
CA ALA A 142 -10.41 -14.26 -13.58
C ALA A 142 -9.53 -14.07 -12.33
N GLY A 143 -9.66 -12.94 -11.64
CA GLY A 143 -8.97 -12.70 -10.36
C GLY A 143 -9.40 -13.68 -9.27
N LEU A 144 -10.70 -13.95 -9.14
CA LEU A 144 -11.23 -14.96 -8.22
C LEU A 144 -10.72 -16.36 -8.53
N ALA A 145 -10.74 -16.75 -9.82
CA ALA A 145 -10.24 -18.05 -10.26
C ALA A 145 -8.73 -18.20 -9.97
N LEU A 146 -7.95 -17.15 -10.22
CA LEU A 146 -6.52 -17.16 -9.94
C LEU A 146 -6.24 -17.24 -8.43
N THR A 147 -7.05 -16.54 -7.61
CA THR A 147 -6.96 -16.64 -6.14
C THR A 147 -7.40 -18.01 -5.66
N ALA A 148 -8.47 -18.59 -6.22
CA ALA A 148 -8.89 -19.96 -5.90
C ALA A 148 -7.83 -21.02 -6.29
N ALA A 149 -7.09 -20.79 -7.38
CA ALA A 149 -6.01 -21.67 -7.79
C ALA A 149 -4.91 -21.84 -6.73
N THR A 150 -4.71 -20.86 -5.84
CA THR A 150 -3.74 -20.97 -4.73
C THR A 150 -4.13 -22.04 -3.71
N LEU A 151 -5.40 -22.44 -3.61
CA LEU A 151 -5.82 -23.53 -2.73
C LEU A 151 -5.16 -24.86 -3.14
N PHE A 152 -4.93 -25.07 -4.43
CA PHE A 152 -4.36 -26.30 -4.99
C PHE A 152 -2.88 -26.15 -5.36
N LEU A 153 -2.52 -25.05 -5.97
CA LEU A 153 -1.19 -24.79 -6.52
C LEU A 153 -0.37 -23.82 -5.67
N GLY A 154 -0.95 -23.33 -4.56
CA GLY A 154 -0.32 -22.33 -3.72
C GLY A 154 0.94 -22.83 -3.03
N THR A 155 1.90 -21.94 -2.88
CA THR A 155 3.14 -22.15 -2.14
C THR A 155 3.28 -21.09 -1.05
N ASN A 156 4.15 -21.37 -0.07
CA ASN A 156 4.58 -20.36 0.90
C ASN A 156 6.10 -20.19 0.79
N PRO A 157 6.60 -19.01 0.38
CA PRO A 157 8.03 -18.77 0.25
C PRO A 157 8.82 -18.90 1.55
N LEU A 158 8.15 -18.75 2.71
CA LEU A 158 8.75 -18.88 4.04
C LEU A 158 8.65 -20.28 4.62
N GLY A 159 7.98 -21.21 3.92
CA GLY A 159 7.82 -22.60 4.33
C GLY A 159 6.79 -22.85 5.46
N VAL A 160 6.34 -21.82 6.15
CA VAL A 160 5.42 -21.89 7.30
C VAL A 160 4.22 -20.96 7.08
N GLY A 161 3.00 -21.44 7.36
CA GLY A 161 1.77 -20.67 7.23
C GLY A 161 0.97 -20.95 5.97
N PRO A 162 -0.06 -20.14 5.65
CA PRO A 162 -0.95 -20.39 4.53
C PRO A 162 -0.26 -20.26 3.17
N ARG A 163 -0.72 -21.07 2.20
CA ARG A 163 -0.17 -21.13 0.84
C ARG A 163 -0.88 -20.12 -0.07
N LEU A 164 -0.52 -18.84 0.03
CA LEU A 164 -1.21 -17.73 -0.63
C LEU A 164 -0.55 -17.28 -1.94
N TRP A 165 0.65 -17.81 -2.26
CA TRP A 165 1.44 -17.35 -3.40
C TRP A 165 1.47 -18.39 -4.51
N LEU A 166 1.39 -17.92 -5.75
CA LEU A 166 1.71 -18.69 -6.94
C LEU A 166 3.11 -18.33 -7.42
N GLY A 167 3.90 -19.34 -7.77
CA GLY A 167 5.23 -19.10 -8.31
C GLY A 167 6.25 -20.12 -7.88
N CYS A 168 7.46 -19.97 -8.42
CA CYS A 168 8.63 -20.79 -8.11
C CYS A 168 9.91 -19.97 -8.29
N CYS A 169 11.02 -20.55 -7.92
CA CYS A 169 12.34 -20.07 -8.32
C CYS A 169 12.65 -18.62 -7.87
N GLY A 170 12.08 -18.19 -6.74
CA GLY A 170 12.28 -16.85 -6.17
C GLY A 170 11.32 -15.78 -6.71
N VAL A 171 10.43 -16.10 -7.67
CA VAL A 171 9.40 -15.18 -8.16
C VAL A 171 8.03 -15.68 -7.69
N TYR A 172 7.37 -14.89 -6.86
CA TYR A 172 6.08 -15.23 -6.28
C TYR A 172 5.09 -14.08 -6.48
N LEU A 173 3.85 -14.42 -6.84
CA LEU A 173 2.72 -13.51 -6.97
C LEU A 173 1.65 -13.94 -5.97
N GLN A 174 1.14 -13.00 -5.20
CA GLN A 174 -0.06 -13.22 -4.37
C GLN A 174 -1.29 -12.75 -5.14
N PRO A 175 -2.17 -13.65 -5.62
CA PRO A 175 -3.30 -13.26 -6.47
C PRO A 175 -4.33 -12.37 -5.79
N SER A 176 -4.43 -12.38 -4.47
CA SER A 176 -5.31 -11.46 -3.73
C SER A 176 -4.90 -9.99 -3.87
N GLU A 177 -3.61 -9.68 -4.21
CA GLU A 177 -3.17 -8.32 -4.44
C GLU A 177 -3.83 -7.68 -5.68
N PRO A 178 -3.70 -8.24 -6.90
CA PRO A 178 -4.44 -7.73 -8.05
C PRO A 178 -5.96 -7.86 -7.89
N LEU A 179 -6.46 -8.87 -7.16
CA LEU A 179 -7.90 -9.03 -6.95
C LEU A 179 -8.52 -7.84 -6.21
N LYS A 180 -7.81 -7.16 -5.29
CA LYS A 180 -8.26 -5.92 -4.65
C LYS A 180 -8.58 -4.82 -5.68
N LEU A 181 -7.70 -4.63 -6.65
CA LEU A 181 -7.90 -3.65 -7.72
C LEU A 181 -9.06 -4.04 -8.63
N LEU A 182 -9.16 -5.33 -8.98
CA LEU A 182 -10.23 -5.85 -9.82
C LEU A 182 -11.61 -5.73 -9.16
N LEU A 183 -11.67 -5.92 -7.83
CA LEU A 183 -12.90 -5.70 -7.06
C LEU A 183 -13.32 -4.22 -7.12
N VAL A 184 -12.40 -3.28 -6.89
CA VAL A 184 -12.70 -1.84 -6.97
C VAL A 184 -13.16 -1.45 -8.37
N ILE A 185 -12.50 -1.94 -9.43
CA ILE A 185 -12.89 -1.71 -10.82
C ILE A 185 -14.29 -2.25 -11.09
N TYR A 186 -14.58 -3.47 -10.63
CA TYR A 186 -15.88 -4.08 -10.78
C TYR A 186 -16.98 -3.27 -10.07
N LEU A 187 -16.77 -2.94 -8.78
CA LEU A 187 -17.74 -2.19 -7.99
C LEU A 187 -18.01 -0.82 -8.60
N ALA A 188 -16.96 -0.07 -8.94
CA ALA A 188 -17.09 1.26 -9.53
C ALA A 188 -17.83 1.20 -10.88
N ALA A 189 -17.44 0.27 -11.76
CA ALA A 189 -18.10 0.11 -13.07
C ALA A 189 -19.55 -0.37 -12.96
N TYR A 190 -19.82 -1.31 -12.05
CA TYR A 190 -21.16 -1.84 -11.84
C TYR A 190 -22.12 -0.78 -11.29
N LEU A 191 -21.68 -0.07 -10.23
CA LEU A 191 -22.49 0.98 -9.59
C LEU A 191 -22.71 2.16 -10.52
N ALA A 192 -21.71 2.56 -11.31
CA ALA A 192 -21.85 3.60 -12.32
C ALA A 192 -22.89 3.26 -13.42
N ASP A 193 -23.07 1.96 -13.74
CA ASP A 193 -24.08 1.52 -14.71
C ASP A 193 -25.50 1.45 -14.12
N ARG A 194 -25.62 1.33 -12.80
CA ARG A 194 -26.92 1.09 -12.12
C ARG A 194 -27.45 2.30 -11.36
N LEU A 195 -26.56 3.17 -10.91
CA LEU A 195 -26.96 4.39 -10.20
C LEU A 195 -27.10 5.54 -11.21
N PRO A 196 -28.19 6.33 -11.17
CA PRO A 196 -28.32 7.50 -12.02
C PRO A 196 -27.18 8.48 -11.71
N ALA A 197 -26.59 9.05 -12.76
CA ALA A 197 -25.60 10.11 -12.61
C ALA A 197 -26.25 11.25 -11.80
N ALA A 198 -25.58 11.69 -10.73
CA ALA A 198 -26.02 12.86 -9.98
C ALA A 198 -25.95 14.07 -10.91
N SER A 199 -27.11 14.49 -11.45
CA SER A 199 -27.19 15.71 -12.25
C SER A 199 -26.96 16.90 -11.31
N ALA A 200 -26.01 17.75 -11.66
CA ALA A 200 -25.70 18.96 -10.89
C ALA A 200 -26.92 19.90 -10.75
N ALA A 201 -27.95 19.74 -11.59
CA ALA A 201 -29.14 20.54 -11.60
C ALA A 201 -30.25 20.10 -10.60
N HIS A 202 -30.22 18.85 -10.15
CA HIS A 202 -31.19 18.33 -9.19
C HIS A 202 -30.47 17.40 -8.22
N PRO A 203 -30.17 17.85 -6.98
CA PRO A 203 -29.76 16.94 -5.94
C PRO A 203 -30.86 15.88 -5.78
N PRO A 204 -30.54 14.58 -5.80
CA PRO A 204 -31.56 13.55 -5.64
C PRO A 204 -32.27 13.76 -4.31
N ALA A 205 -33.56 14.20 -4.37
CA ALA A 205 -34.39 14.53 -3.21
C ALA A 205 -34.81 13.29 -2.39
N SER A 206 -34.32 12.12 -2.75
CA SER A 206 -34.55 10.89 -1.99
C SER A 206 -33.27 10.09 -1.92
N HIS A 207 -32.86 9.70 -0.71
CA HIS A 207 -31.95 8.60 -0.50
C HIS A 207 -32.42 7.45 -1.41
N HIS A 208 -31.63 7.14 -2.46
CA HIS A 208 -31.95 5.97 -3.28
C HIS A 208 -31.96 4.78 -2.32
N ARG A 209 -33.16 4.30 -1.98
CA ARG A 209 -33.32 3.09 -1.19
C ARG A 209 -32.51 2.01 -1.91
N LEU A 210 -31.44 1.59 -1.29
CA LEU A 210 -30.59 0.54 -1.80
C LEU A 210 -31.45 -0.71 -1.98
N SER A 211 -31.88 -0.95 -3.21
CA SER A 211 -32.62 -2.16 -3.53
C SER A 211 -31.62 -3.32 -3.44
N LEU A 212 -32.00 -4.38 -2.73
CA LEU A 212 -31.27 -5.66 -2.75
C LEU A 212 -30.99 -6.13 -4.19
N TYR A 213 -31.86 -5.75 -5.14
CA TYR A 213 -31.66 -6.01 -6.55
C TYR A 213 -30.42 -5.30 -7.13
N THR A 214 -30.12 -4.09 -6.67
CA THR A 214 -28.93 -3.34 -7.11
C THR A 214 -27.67 -3.79 -6.40
N LEU A 215 -27.73 -4.08 -5.10
CA LEU A 215 -26.56 -4.51 -4.32
C LEU A 215 -26.33 -6.03 -4.35
N GLY A 216 -27.35 -6.83 -4.67
CA GLY A 216 -27.25 -8.29 -4.65
C GLY A 216 -26.03 -8.84 -5.39
N PRO A 217 -25.82 -8.52 -6.67
CA PRO A 217 -24.67 -9.01 -7.41
C PRO A 217 -23.32 -8.58 -6.82
N THR A 218 -23.24 -7.37 -6.26
CA THR A 218 -22.01 -6.89 -5.60
C THR A 218 -21.73 -7.64 -4.30
N LEU A 219 -22.78 -7.90 -3.51
CA LEU A 219 -22.70 -8.68 -2.28
C LEU A 219 -22.30 -10.14 -2.56
N VAL A 220 -22.87 -10.76 -3.59
CA VAL A 220 -22.55 -12.15 -3.96
C VAL A 220 -21.09 -12.29 -4.38
N LEU A 221 -20.61 -11.44 -5.29
CA LEU A 221 -19.24 -11.54 -5.79
C LEU A 221 -18.21 -11.14 -4.73
N THR A 222 -18.49 -10.09 -3.95
CA THR A 222 -17.62 -9.73 -2.81
C THR A 222 -17.67 -10.78 -1.72
N GLY A 223 -18.85 -11.33 -1.41
CA GLY A 223 -19.03 -12.41 -0.46
C GLY A 223 -18.27 -13.67 -0.86
N LEU A 224 -18.26 -14.00 -2.16
CA LEU A 224 -17.46 -15.11 -2.69
C LEU A 224 -15.95 -14.86 -2.50
N ALA A 225 -15.49 -13.63 -2.77
CA ALA A 225 -14.10 -13.24 -2.51
C ALA A 225 -13.75 -13.36 -1.02
N LEU A 226 -14.60 -12.85 -0.14
CA LEU A 226 -14.42 -12.94 1.32
C LEU A 226 -14.39 -14.38 1.78
N LEU A 227 -15.32 -15.22 1.32
CA LEU A 227 -15.37 -16.64 1.66
C LEU A 227 -14.06 -17.34 1.26
N LEU A 228 -13.58 -17.09 0.05
CA LEU A 228 -12.33 -17.64 -0.46
C LEU A 228 -11.13 -17.27 0.44
N LEU A 229 -11.03 -16.00 0.83
CA LEU A 229 -9.96 -15.50 1.71
C LEU A 229 -10.05 -16.09 3.12
N VAL A 230 -11.26 -16.28 3.67
CA VAL A 230 -11.46 -16.93 4.96
C VAL A 230 -11.02 -18.40 4.92
N VAL A 231 -11.39 -19.14 3.85
CA VAL A 231 -10.94 -20.53 3.64
C VAL A 231 -9.41 -20.62 3.54
N GLN A 232 -8.77 -19.61 2.93
CA GLN A 232 -7.31 -19.49 2.84
C GLN A 232 -6.66 -19.05 4.16
N ARG A 233 -7.45 -18.72 5.18
CA ARG A 233 -7.00 -18.14 6.46
C ARG A 233 -6.28 -16.78 6.32
N ASP A 234 -6.60 -16.06 5.26
CA ASP A 234 -6.10 -14.69 5.00
C ASP A 234 -7.12 -13.64 5.51
N LEU A 235 -7.29 -13.62 6.82
CA LEU A 235 -8.27 -12.75 7.49
C LEU A 235 -7.90 -11.26 7.36
N GLY A 236 -6.60 -10.96 7.30
CA GLY A 236 -6.12 -9.59 7.10
C GLY A 236 -6.58 -9.03 5.76
N THR A 237 -6.35 -9.76 4.66
CA THR A 237 -6.82 -9.36 3.34
C THR A 237 -8.35 -9.34 3.27
N ALA A 238 -9.05 -10.27 3.92
CA ALA A 238 -10.52 -10.28 3.97
C ALA A 238 -11.08 -8.98 4.59
N SER A 239 -10.47 -8.48 5.68
CA SER A 239 -10.87 -7.21 6.29
C SER A 239 -10.68 -6.01 5.36
N ILE A 240 -9.60 -6.00 4.57
CA ILE A 240 -9.36 -4.96 3.55
C ILE A 240 -10.43 -5.03 2.45
N PHE A 241 -10.83 -6.22 1.99
CA PHE A 241 -11.91 -6.37 0.99
C PHE A 241 -13.24 -5.84 1.50
N LEU A 242 -13.59 -6.11 2.75
CA LEU A 242 -14.80 -5.58 3.37
C LEU A 242 -14.74 -4.05 3.45
N PHE A 243 -13.59 -3.49 3.85
CA PHE A 243 -13.39 -2.04 3.86
C PHE A 243 -13.49 -1.42 2.47
N LEU A 244 -12.87 -2.00 1.45
CA LEU A 244 -12.96 -1.53 0.07
C LEU A 244 -14.40 -1.55 -0.45
N TYR A 245 -15.15 -2.63 -0.15
CA TYR A 245 -16.56 -2.72 -0.48
C TYR A 245 -17.34 -1.58 0.19
N ALA A 246 -17.18 -1.43 1.50
CA ALA A 246 -17.88 -0.38 2.26
C ALA A 246 -17.55 1.02 1.72
N ALA A 247 -16.27 1.30 1.47
CA ALA A 247 -15.83 2.61 0.98
C ALA A 247 -16.43 2.92 -0.41
N VAL A 248 -16.30 2.01 -1.38
CA VAL A 248 -16.78 2.23 -2.74
C VAL A 248 -18.31 2.37 -2.78
N VAL A 249 -19.02 1.48 -2.07
CA VAL A 249 -20.50 1.52 -2.05
C VAL A 249 -21.00 2.77 -1.32
N THR A 250 -20.36 3.17 -0.21
CA THR A 250 -20.74 4.40 0.52
C THR A 250 -20.55 5.64 -0.34
N VAL A 251 -19.41 5.76 -1.03
CA VAL A 251 -19.15 6.90 -1.93
C VAL A 251 -20.19 6.95 -3.07
N ALA A 252 -20.53 5.78 -3.63
CA ALA A 252 -21.47 5.70 -4.74
C ALA A 252 -22.92 5.98 -4.32
N THR A 253 -23.33 5.54 -3.12
CA THR A 253 -24.73 5.60 -2.66
C THR A 253 -25.00 6.72 -1.67
N ARG A 254 -23.95 7.26 -1.04
CA ARG A 254 -24.03 8.24 0.06
C ARG A 254 -24.85 7.77 1.26
N ASP A 255 -24.97 6.45 1.46
CA ASP A 255 -25.73 5.86 2.56
C ASP A 255 -24.77 5.45 3.71
N ILE A 256 -24.91 6.14 4.84
CA ILE A 256 -24.12 5.90 6.05
C ILE A 256 -24.37 4.53 6.68
N ARG A 257 -25.46 3.85 6.33
CA ARG A 257 -25.75 2.51 6.84
C ARG A 257 -24.75 1.48 6.36
N ILE A 258 -24.18 1.68 5.17
CA ILE A 258 -23.21 0.75 4.59
C ILE A 258 -21.94 0.63 5.45
N PRO A 259 -21.20 1.72 5.76
CA PRO A 259 -20.02 1.62 6.61
C PRO A 259 -20.37 1.13 8.02
N LEU A 260 -21.54 1.49 8.55
CA LEU A 260 -21.98 1.02 9.87
C LEU A 260 -22.21 -0.50 9.89
N LEU A 261 -22.93 -1.04 8.88
CA LEU A 261 -23.14 -2.48 8.75
C LEU A 261 -21.83 -3.23 8.49
N SER A 262 -20.94 -2.66 7.69
CA SER A 262 -19.63 -3.25 7.44
C SER A 262 -18.74 -3.26 8.69
N LEU A 263 -18.79 -2.21 9.51
CA LEU A 263 -18.12 -2.17 10.80
C LEU A 263 -18.68 -3.22 11.78
N LEU A 264 -20.01 -3.35 11.85
CA LEU A 264 -20.67 -4.38 12.63
C LEU A 264 -20.26 -5.79 12.17
N ALA A 265 -20.23 -6.02 10.86
CA ALA A 265 -19.79 -7.29 10.29
C ALA A 265 -18.31 -7.57 10.61
N LEU A 266 -17.44 -6.55 10.60
CA LEU A 266 -16.04 -6.69 10.95
C LEU A 266 -15.87 -7.05 12.44
N ILE A 267 -16.61 -6.38 13.34
CA ILE A 267 -16.61 -6.69 14.78
C ILE A 267 -17.12 -8.11 15.02
N ALA A 268 -18.22 -8.49 14.39
CA ALA A 268 -18.77 -9.86 14.52
C ALA A 268 -17.76 -10.89 14.01
N ALA A 269 -17.12 -10.64 12.85
CA ALA A 269 -16.09 -11.52 12.29
C ALA A 269 -14.86 -11.62 13.24
N ALA A 270 -14.45 -10.52 13.88
CA ALA A 270 -13.36 -10.52 14.85
C ALA A 270 -13.70 -11.33 16.11
N LEU A 271 -14.92 -11.21 16.64
CA LEU A 271 -15.40 -11.99 17.80
C LEU A 271 -15.49 -13.48 17.46
N ILE A 272 -16.09 -13.82 16.31
CA ILE A 272 -16.17 -15.20 15.83
C ILE A 272 -14.76 -15.75 15.59
N GLY A 273 -13.90 -14.96 14.98
CA GLY A 273 -12.50 -15.33 14.70
C GLY A 273 -11.71 -15.60 15.99
N TYR A 274 -11.93 -14.82 17.03
CA TYR A 274 -11.31 -15.03 18.35
C TYR A 274 -11.69 -16.37 18.96
N VAL A 275 -12.95 -16.79 18.79
CA VAL A 275 -13.44 -18.08 19.33
C VAL A 275 -13.00 -19.28 18.49
N LEU A 276 -12.96 -19.11 17.16
CA LEU A 276 -12.74 -20.23 16.23
C LEU A 276 -11.28 -20.46 15.83
N PHE A 277 -10.43 -19.43 15.92
CA PHE A 277 -9.06 -19.49 15.42
C PHE A 277 -8.04 -19.14 16.49
N ASP A 278 -7.27 -20.10 16.95
CA ASP A 278 -6.19 -19.91 17.93
C ASP A 278 -5.20 -18.82 17.52
N VAL A 279 -4.94 -18.68 16.21
CA VAL A 279 -4.04 -17.66 15.65
C VAL A 279 -4.58 -16.24 15.92
N VAL A 280 -5.90 -16.04 15.86
CA VAL A 280 -6.53 -14.73 16.12
C VAL A 280 -6.45 -14.43 17.62
N GLN A 281 -6.76 -15.41 18.47
CA GLN A 281 -6.63 -15.28 19.92
C GLN A 281 -5.20 -14.89 20.32
N LEU A 282 -4.20 -15.61 19.80
CA LEU A 282 -2.79 -15.35 20.09
C LEU A 282 -2.35 -13.94 19.65
N ARG A 283 -2.84 -13.45 18.52
CA ARG A 283 -2.52 -12.10 18.05
C ARG A 283 -3.16 -11.02 18.93
N ILE A 284 -4.39 -11.24 19.37
CA ILE A 284 -5.08 -10.30 20.28
C ILE A 284 -4.41 -10.29 21.65
N GLU A 285 -4.07 -11.44 22.21
CA GLU A 285 -3.35 -11.54 23.49
C GLU A 285 -1.97 -10.87 23.42
N ALA A 286 -1.20 -11.13 22.37
CA ALA A 286 0.10 -10.51 22.14
C ALA A 286 -0.01 -8.98 21.92
N TRP A 287 -1.10 -8.49 21.36
CA TRP A 287 -1.36 -7.06 21.18
C TRP A 287 -1.78 -6.38 22.50
N LEU A 288 -2.64 -7.02 23.31
CA LEU A 288 -3.10 -6.47 24.58
C LEU A 288 -2.01 -6.46 25.65
N ASN A 289 -1.22 -7.52 25.74
CA ASN A 289 -0.12 -7.61 26.70
C ASN A 289 1.09 -8.36 26.10
N PRO A 290 1.93 -7.66 25.31
CA PRO A 290 3.09 -8.28 24.67
C PRO A 290 4.15 -8.77 25.68
N TRP A 291 4.12 -8.27 26.91
CA TRP A 291 5.11 -8.58 27.94
C TRP A 291 4.86 -9.91 28.66
N LEU A 292 3.74 -10.61 28.40
CA LEU A 292 3.49 -11.93 28.97
C LEU A 292 4.44 -13.00 28.41
N ASP A 293 4.83 -12.89 27.11
CA ASP A 293 5.76 -13.82 26.47
C ASP A 293 6.72 -13.05 25.53
N PRO A 294 7.62 -12.24 26.09
CA PRO A 294 8.44 -11.31 25.32
C PRO A 294 9.51 -12.00 24.45
N SER A 295 9.89 -13.23 24.78
CA SER A 295 10.87 -14.03 24.03
C SER A 295 10.28 -15.06 23.10
N GLY A 296 8.95 -15.29 23.19
CA GLY A 296 8.22 -16.26 22.37
C GLY A 296 7.28 -15.57 21.36
N ARG A 297 5.99 -15.71 21.59
CA ARG A 297 4.92 -15.29 20.67
C ARG A 297 4.87 -13.79 20.42
N SER A 298 5.21 -12.97 21.41
CA SER A 298 5.18 -11.51 21.32
C SER A 298 6.52 -10.90 20.94
N TYR A 299 7.56 -11.71 20.65
CA TYR A 299 8.93 -11.24 20.40
C TYR A 299 8.99 -10.14 19.35
N GLN A 300 8.29 -10.30 18.20
CA GLN A 300 8.26 -9.29 17.15
C GLN A 300 7.70 -7.95 17.63
N ILE A 301 6.58 -7.99 18.38
CA ILE A 301 5.91 -6.79 18.88
C ILE A 301 6.79 -6.09 19.92
N VAL A 302 7.38 -6.86 20.83
CA VAL A 302 8.29 -6.33 21.86
C VAL A 302 9.51 -5.67 21.20
N GLN A 303 10.16 -6.33 20.23
CA GLN A 303 11.29 -5.74 19.52
C GLN A 303 10.90 -4.48 18.75
N SER A 304 9.71 -4.44 18.13
CA SER A 304 9.23 -3.24 17.44
C SER A 304 8.98 -2.07 18.40
N LEU A 305 8.42 -2.34 19.59
CA LEU A 305 8.22 -1.31 20.62
C LEU A 305 9.56 -0.80 21.16
N LEU A 306 10.52 -1.68 21.39
CA LEU A 306 11.87 -1.31 21.79
C LEU A 306 12.59 -0.47 20.72
N ALA A 307 12.43 -0.81 19.45
CA ALA A 307 12.98 -0.02 18.34
C ALA A 307 12.40 1.40 18.32
N VAL A 308 11.06 1.53 18.44
CA VAL A 308 10.39 2.84 18.51
C VAL A 308 10.88 3.63 19.74
N ALA A 309 10.97 3.00 20.92
CA ALA A 309 11.44 3.65 22.14
C ALA A 309 12.91 4.10 22.00
N ASN A 310 13.78 3.29 21.40
CA ASN A 310 15.18 3.63 21.15
C ASN A 310 15.36 4.83 20.24
N GLY A 311 14.42 5.09 19.32
CA GLY A 311 14.44 6.24 18.44
C GLY A 311 14.28 7.58 19.16
N GLY A 312 13.55 7.62 20.27
CA GLY A 312 13.28 8.87 20.99
C GLY A 312 12.67 9.95 20.10
N LEU A 313 13.04 11.22 20.30
CA LEU A 313 12.48 12.34 19.54
C LEU A 313 13.11 12.53 18.15
N ILE A 314 14.42 12.36 18.04
CA ILE A 314 15.21 12.73 16.84
C ILE A 314 15.67 11.51 16.06
N GLY A 315 15.68 10.33 16.68
CA GLY A 315 16.21 9.09 16.11
C GLY A 315 17.68 8.86 16.44
N ARG A 316 18.13 7.63 16.15
CA ARG A 316 19.55 7.23 16.26
C ARG A 316 20.41 7.74 15.11
N GLY A 317 19.76 8.22 14.05
CA GLY A 317 20.36 8.60 12.77
C GLY A 317 20.24 7.51 11.70
N PRO A 318 20.12 7.93 10.42
CA PRO A 318 20.03 7.00 9.29
C PRO A 318 21.22 6.04 9.23
N GLY A 319 20.93 4.75 9.21
CA GLY A 319 21.97 3.71 9.20
C GLY A 319 22.65 3.43 10.54
N LEU A 320 22.34 4.18 11.61
CA LEU A 320 22.99 4.04 12.92
C LEU A 320 22.18 3.23 13.94
N GLY A 321 20.87 3.05 13.72
CA GLY A 321 20.01 2.15 14.48
C GLY A 321 20.34 0.67 14.27
N ASN A 322 19.68 -0.22 14.99
CA ASN A 322 19.74 -1.68 14.85
C ASN A 322 18.40 -2.31 14.50
N PRO A 323 17.69 -1.80 13.48
CA PRO A 323 16.35 -2.29 13.12
C PRO A 323 16.33 -3.76 12.67
N GLY A 324 17.49 -4.35 12.40
CA GLY A 324 17.62 -5.79 12.11
C GLY A 324 17.33 -6.70 13.29
N LEU A 325 17.23 -6.16 14.53
CA LEU A 325 16.79 -6.91 15.71
C LEU A 325 15.26 -7.19 15.66
N VAL A 326 14.51 -6.38 14.93
CA VAL A 326 13.08 -6.62 14.71
C VAL A 326 12.92 -7.68 13.61
N PRO A 327 12.36 -8.86 13.91
CA PRO A 327 12.17 -9.89 12.91
C PRO A 327 11.25 -9.40 11.78
N ILE A 328 11.63 -9.70 10.54
CA ILE A 328 10.85 -9.35 9.34
C ILE A 328 10.53 -7.83 9.25
N ALA A 329 11.44 -7.00 9.77
CA ALA A 329 11.29 -5.53 9.77
C ALA A 329 11.03 -4.94 8.38
N GLN A 330 11.56 -5.57 7.32
CA GLN A 330 11.43 -5.11 5.93
C GLN A 330 10.01 -5.21 5.35
N SER A 331 9.09 -5.96 5.96
CA SER A 331 7.69 -6.07 5.53
C SER A 331 6.71 -5.58 6.60
N ASP A 332 6.75 -6.16 7.78
CA ASP A 332 5.68 -5.98 8.78
C ASP A 332 5.95 -4.85 9.75
N PHE A 333 7.23 -4.51 9.98
CA PHE A 333 7.65 -3.53 10.99
C PHE A 333 8.57 -2.43 10.45
N ILE A 334 8.41 -2.08 9.17
CA ILE A 334 9.22 -1.01 8.54
C ILE A 334 9.05 0.33 9.25
N PHE A 335 7.86 0.60 9.77
CA PHE A 335 7.57 1.80 10.58
C PHE A 335 8.42 1.85 11.85
N ALA A 336 8.60 0.73 12.53
CA ALA A 336 9.45 0.65 13.72
C ALA A 336 10.93 0.89 13.37
N ALA A 337 11.38 0.37 12.23
CA ALA A 337 12.74 0.60 11.72
C ALA A 337 12.98 2.09 11.41
N ILE A 338 12.01 2.75 10.77
CA ILE A 338 12.07 4.19 10.48
C ILE A 338 12.02 4.99 11.78
N SER A 339 11.15 4.61 12.71
CA SER A 339 11.03 5.29 14.01
C SER A 339 12.32 5.18 14.84
N GLU A 340 13.05 4.07 14.78
CA GLU A 340 14.34 3.93 15.45
C GLU A 340 15.40 4.88 14.87
N GLU A 341 15.48 4.99 13.55
CA GLU A 341 16.51 5.78 12.89
C GLU A 341 16.18 7.27 12.80
N PHE A 342 14.90 7.65 12.69
CA PHE A 342 14.44 9.03 12.53
C PHE A 342 13.64 9.58 13.72
N GLY A 343 13.38 8.76 14.74
CA GLY A 343 12.66 9.14 15.94
C GLY A 343 11.18 9.48 15.69
N LEU A 344 10.59 10.15 16.66
CA LEU A 344 9.20 10.63 16.57
C LEU A 344 9.00 11.56 15.38
N ALA A 345 10.01 12.39 15.06
CA ALA A 345 9.93 13.29 13.90
C ALA A 345 9.76 12.51 12.59
N GLY A 346 10.52 11.43 12.39
CA GLY A 346 10.36 10.56 11.22
C GLY A 346 9.05 9.78 11.23
N ALA A 347 8.63 9.28 12.39
CA ALA A 347 7.37 8.58 12.54
C ALA A 347 6.16 9.47 12.16
N LEU A 348 6.12 10.72 12.67
CA LEU A 348 5.08 11.68 12.33
C LEU A 348 5.16 12.17 10.87
N GLY A 349 6.37 12.30 10.32
CA GLY A 349 6.55 12.69 8.93
C GLY A 349 6.11 11.62 7.93
N MET A 350 6.00 10.36 8.37
CA MET A 350 5.51 9.25 7.55
C MET A 350 3.97 9.11 7.59
N LEU A 351 3.33 9.52 8.69
CA LEU A 351 1.88 9.53 8.87
C LEU A 351 1.22 10.76 8.25
#